data_3e3f39ffbe86a3c6ab736000fffa0af1
#
_entry.id   3e3f39ffbe86a3c6ab736000fffa0af1
#
_cell.length_a   1.000
_cell.length_b   1.000
_cell.length_c   1.000
_cell.angle_alpha   90.00
_cell.angle_beta   90.00
_cell.angle_gamma   90.00
#
_symmetry.space_group_name_H-M   'P 1'
#
loop_
_entity.id
_entity.type
_entity.pdbx_description
1 polymer ?
#
loop_
_entity_poly.entity_id
_entity_poly.type
_entity_poly.pdbx_seq_one_letter_code
_entity_poly.pdbx_strand_id
1 'polypeptide(L)'
;MTNHPLDLYAYAERRNIDVDWIPMRRATSLSVPLGDRYAIALDPWKLGSLAQETVCLAHELGHCETGSFYNQYAALDVRQRHENRADKWEIEQFLPLDALEAAAHEGCTEVWDLAERFGVTEDLVRKAICWYKHGNLAVDQYL
;
A
#
# COMPACT_ATOMS: atom_id res chain seq x y z
N MET A 1 9.41 0.83 11.37
CA MET A 1 8.20 1.65 11.09
C MET A 1 6.98 0.84 11.49
N THR A 2 6.08 1.44 12.24
CA THR A 2 4.82 0.77 12.56
C THR A 2 3.79 1.04 11.45
N ASN A 3 2.69 0.29 11.47
CA ASN A 3 1.63 0.40 10.48
C ASN A 3 0.51 1.37 10.91
N HIS A 4 0.84 2.34 11.75
CA HIS A 4 -0.11 3.38 12.14
C HIS A 4 -0.01 4.56 11.17
N PRO A 5 -1.13 5.16 10.72
CA PRO A 5 -1.07 6.29 9.78
C PRO A 5 -0.16 7.43 10.24
N LEU A 6 -0.13 7.77 11.52
CA LEU A 6 0.73 8.85 12.02
C LEU A 6 2.22 8.59 11.75
N ASP A 7 2.65 7.33 11.85
CA ASP A 7 4.04 6.98 11.56
C ASP A 7 4.35 7.10 10.07
N LEU A 8 3.36 6.83 9.23
CA LEU A 8 3.51 6.95 7.78
C LEU A 8 3.58 8.42 7.35
N TYR A 9 2.80 9.30 7.97
CA TYR A 9 2.90 10.74 7.72
C TYR A 9 4.27 11.26 8.15
N ALA A 10 4.79 10.82 9.29
CA ALA A 10 6.11 11.18 9.76
C ALA A 10 7.21 10.66 8.82
N TYR A 11 7.04 9.45 8.30
CA TYR A 11 7.94 8.88 7.30
C TYR A 11 7.97 9.75 6.03
N ALA A 12 6.80 10.12 5.53
CA ALA A 12 6.69 10.97 4.34
C ALA A 12 7.41 12.30 4.55
N GLU A 13 7.22 12.91 5.71
CA GLU A 13 7.87 14.17 6.05
C GLU A 13 9.40 14.04 6.03
N ARG A 14 9.94 12.98 6.62
CA ARG A 14 11.39 12.72 6.62
C ARG A 14 11.94 12.49 5.21
N ARG A 15 11.12 12.02 4.30
CA ARG A 15 11.50 11.75 2.90
C ARG A 15 11.21 12.93 1.97
N ASN A 16 10.78 14.07 2.50
CA ASN A 16 10.37 15.24 1.74
C ASN A 16 9.24 14.95 0.74
N ILE A 17 8.29 14.11 1.15
CA ILE A 17 7.10 13.78 0.39
C ILE A 17 5.95 14.58 0.99
N ASP A 18 5.35 15.46 0.21
CA ASP A 18 4.21 16.26 0.65
C ASP A 18 2.95 15.40 0.63
N VAL A 19 2.18 15.41 1.72
CA VAL A 19 0.90 14.70 1.78
C VAL A 19 -0.20 15.70 2.11
N ASP A 20 -1.18 15.81 1.22
CA ASP A 20 -2.30 16.73 1.38
C ASP A 20 -3.63 15.96 1.34
N TRP A 21 -4.60 16.46 2.10
CA TRP A 21 -5.96 15.94 2.10
C TRP A 21 -6.78 16.75 1.12
N ILE A 22 -7.24 16.12 0.04
CA ILE A 22 -7.93 16.79 -1.05
C ILE A 22 -9.13 15.95 -1.46
N PRO A 23 -10.34 16.55 -1.53
CA PRO A 23 -11.50 15.85 -2.10
C PRO A 23 -11.25 15.54 -3.58
N MET A 24 -11.48 14.29 -3.98
CA MET A 24 -11.24 13.83 -5.34
C MET A 24 -12.47 13.13 -5.89
N ARG A 25 -12.73 13.31 -7.19
CA ARG A 25 -13.92 12.72 -7.83
C ARG A 25 -13.77 11.22 -8.08
N ARG A 26 -12.60 10.79 -8.56
CA ARG A 26 -12.42 9.43 -9.10
C ARG A 26 -11.38 8.61 -8.37
N ALA A 27 -10.60 9.22 -7.52
CA ALA A 27 -9.53 8.54 -6.80
C ALA A 27 -9.75 8.69 -5.31
N THR A 28 -9.25 7.73 -4.55
CA THR A 28 -9.17 7.80 -3.08
C THR A 28 -7.81 8.33 -2.66
N SER A 29 -6.81 8.04 -3.46
CA SER A 29 -5.44 8.52 -3.26
C SER A 29 -4.74 8.61 -4.61
N LEU A 30 -3.72 9.45 -4.69
CA LEU A 30 -2.84 9.50 -5.84
C LEU A 30 -1.48 10.07 -5.44
N SER A 31 -0.47 9.80 -6.26
CA SER A 31 0.87 10.34 -6.06
C SER A 31 1.42 10.84 -7.39
N VAL A 32 2.22 11.90 -7.32
CA VAL A 32 2.82 12.51 -8.51
C VAL A 32 4.25 12.94 -8.21
N PRO A 33 5.14 12.86 -9.21
CA PRO A 33 6.45 13.50 -9.09
C PRO A 33 6.34 14.99 -9.34
N LEU A 34 7.06 15.77 -8.54
CA LEU A 34 7.13 17.23 -8.66
C LEU A 34 8.60 17.64 -8.69
N GLY A 35 9.23 17.55 -9.86
CA GLY A 35 10.67 17.84 -9.98
C GLY A 35 11.51 16.86 -9.17
N ASP A 36 12.19 17.34 -8.15
CA ASP A 36 13.02 16.53 -7.25
C ASP A 36 12.25 16.01 -6.02
N ARG A 37 10.95 16.29 -5.94
CA ARG A 37 10.11 15.90 -4.83
C ARG A 37 8.91 15.11 -5.31
N TYR A 38 8.16 14.54 -4.36
CA TYR A 38 6.93 13.83 -4.63
C TYR A 38 5.80 14.42 -3.81
N ALA A 39 4.58 14.30 -4.29
CA ALA A 39 3.39 14.71 -3.57
C ALA A 39 2.34 13.61 -3.61
N ILE A 40 1.65 13.45 -2.48
CA ILE A 40 0.57 12.48 -2.32
C ILE A 40 -0.69 13.25 -1.95
N ALA A 41 -1.80 12.90 -2.57
CA ALA A 41 -3.11 13.39 -2.19
C ALA A 41 -3.95 12.23 -1.68
N LEU A 42 -4.62 12.44 -0.55
CA LEU A 42 -5.58 11.49 0.02
C LEU A 42 -6.93 12.19 0.16
N ASP A 43 -7.99 11.45 -0.14
CA ASP A 43 -9.34 11.93 0.12
C ASP A 43 -9.85 11.27 1.41
N PRO A 44 -9.72 11.94 2.56
CA PRO A 44 -10.07 11.33 3.84
C PRO A 44 -11.55 11.03 3.99
N TRP A 45 -12.41 11.71 3.21
CA TRP A 45 -13.86 11.45 3.26
C TRP A 45 -14.24 10.12 2.62
N LYS A 46 -13.36 9.54 1.80
CA LYS A 46 -13.56 8.22 1.19
C LYS A 46 -12.90 7.09 1.96
N LEU A 47 -12.05 7.41 2.94
CA LEU A 47 -11.35 6.42 3.73
C LEU A 47 -12.24 6.02 4.92
N GLY A 48 -12.67 4.77 4.96
CA GLY A 48 -13.64 4.28 5.94
C GLY A 48 -13.04 3.81 7.26
N SER A 49 -11.71 3.69 7.35
CA SER A 49 -11.05 3.18 8.56
C SER A 49 -9.58 3.60 8.58
N LEU A 50 -8.96 3.46 9.76
CA LEU A 50 -7.51 3.66 9.90
C LEU A 50 -6.72 2.69 9.02
N ALA A 51 -7.19 1.45 8.90
CA ALA A 51 -6.54 0.46 8.04
C ALA A 51 -6.56 0.90 6.57
N GLN A 52 -7.68 1.43 6.09
CA GLN A 52 -7.76 1.97 4.72
C GLN A 52 -6.84 3.16 4.52
N GLU A 53 -6.77 4.06 5.49
CA GLU A 53 -5.85 5.20 5.44
C GLU A 53 -4.40 4.72 5.37
N THR A 54 -4.04 3.77 6.22
CA THR A 54 -2.71 3.15 6.24
C THR A 54 -2.37 2.56 4.88
N VAL A 55 -3.25 1.74 4.33
CA VAL A 55 -3.01 1.03 3.07
C VAL A 55 -2.92 2.01 1.89
N CYS A 56 -3.82 2.99 1.82
CA CYS A 56 -3.78 3.98 0.74
C CYS A 56 -2.52 4.83 0.80
N LEU A 57 -2.14 5.33 1.97
CA LEU A 57 -0.92 6.11 2.13
C LEU A 57 0.32 5.27 1.82
N ALA A 58 0.37 4.04 2.33
CA ALA A 58 1.48 3.13 2.07
C ALA A 58 1.63 2.80 0.59
N HIS A 59 0.51 2.61 -0.13
CA HIS A 59 0.54 2.36 -1.57
C HIS A 59 1.15 3.56 -2.33
N GLU A 60 0.72 4.78 -2.01
CA GLU A 60 1.26 5.98 -2.64
C GLU A 60 2.72 6.21 -2.28
N LEU A 61 3.12 5.92 -1.03
CA LEU A 61 4.53 5.92 -0.65
C LEU A 61 5.32 4.90 -1.48
N GLY A 62 4.73 3.75 -1.78
CA GLY A 62 5.34 2.74 -2.64
C GLY A 62 5.64 3.28 -4.04
N HIS A 63 4.73 4.03 -4.64
CA HIS A 63 4.99 4.71 -5.91
C HIS A 63 6.16 5.69 -5.81
N CYS A 64 6.20 6.47 -4.74
CA CYS A 64 7.28 7.44 -4.53
C CYS A 64 8.63 6.75 -4.30
N GLU A 65 8.68 5.74 -3.46
CA GLU A 65 9.92 5.05 -3.10
C GLU A 65 10.49 4.21 -4.25
N THR A 66 9.65 3.70 -5.14
CA THR A 66 10.09 2.90 -6.30
C THR A 66 10.19 3.70 -7.58
N GLY A 67 9.74 4.97 -7.59
CA GLY A 67 9.68 5.78 -8.81
C GLY A 67 8.70 5.23 -9.83
N SER A 68 7.68 4.50 -9.40
CA SER A 68 6.75 3.77 -10.28
C SER A 68 5.56 4.64 -10.66
N PHE A 69 5.77 5.58 -11.56
CA PHE A 69 4.72 6.46 -12.08
C PHE A 69 4.46 6.16 -13.55
N TYR A 70 3.23 6.36 -13.98
CA TYR A 70 2.86 6.12 -15.37
C TYR A 70 1.91 7.23 -15.87
N ASN A 71 1.95 7.43 -17.19
CA ASN A 71 1.01 8.33 -17.87
C ASN A 71 -0.37 7.68 -17.90
N GLN A 72 -1.43 8.49 -17.73
CA GLN A 72 -2.82 7.99 -17.77
C GLN A 72 -3.18 7.32 -19.10
N TYR A 73 -2.43 7.57 -20.15
CA TYR A 73 -2.64 6.95 -21.47
C TYR A 73 -1.73 5.74 -21.72
N ALA A 74 -0.94 5.34 -20.74
CA ALA A 74 -0.10 4.16 -20.87
C ALA A 74 -0.95 2.89 -21.07
N ALA A 75 -0.39 1.90 -21.74
CA ALA A 75 -1.06 0.61 -21.91
C ALA A 75 -1.37 -0.02 -20.54
N LEU A 76 -2.45 -0.82 -20.48
CA LEU A 76 -2.92 -1.41 -19.23
C LEU A 76 -1.85 -2.28 -18.55
N ASP A 77 -1.09 -3.03 -19.33
CA ASP A 77 -0.03 -3.88 -18.78
C ASP A 77 1.12 -3.05 -18.19
N VAL A 78 1.42 -1.89 -18.79
CA VAL A 78 2.43 -0.96 -18.26
C VAL A 78 1.95 -0.37 -16.93
N ARG A 79 0.69 0.08 -16.89
CA ARG A 79 0.11 0.61 -15.65
C ARG A 79 0.11 -0.44 -14.55
N GLN A 80 -0.27 -1.68 -14.88
CA GLN A 80 -0.32 -2.76 -13.91
C GLN A 80 1.06 -3.09 -13.35
N ARG A 81 2.10 -3.04 -14.17
CA ARG A 81 3.48 -3.26 -13.68
C ARG A 81 3.92 -2.22 -12.67
N HIS A 82 3.55 -0.96 -12.88
CA HIS A 82 3.86 0.12 -11.93
C HIS A 82 3.06 -0.02 -10.64
N GLU A 83 1.77 -0.39 -10.74
CA GLU A 83 0.95 -0.67 -9.58
C GLU A 83 1.49 -1.86 -8.79
N ASN A 84 1.93 -2.90 -9.46
CA ASN A 84 2.53 -4.07 -8.82
C ASN A 84 3.82 -3.73 -8.07
N ARG A 85 4.63 -2.82 -8.59
CA ARG A 85 5.84 -2.37 -7.90
C ARG A 85 5.51 -1.67 -6.59
N ALA A 86 4.52 -0.78 -6.62
CA ALA A 86 4.06 -0.10 -5.42
C ALA A 86 3.49 -1.10 -4.40
N ASP A 87 2.68 -2.05 -4.86
CA ASP A 87 2.10 -3.08 -4.00
C ASP A 87 3.18 -3.97 -3.37
N LYS A 88 4.19 -4.36 -4.14
CA LYS A 88 5.29 -5.18 -3.62
C LYS A 88 6.08 -4.43 -2.55
N TRP A 89 6.38 -3.16 -2.80
CA TRP A 89 7.05 -2.33 -1.81
C TRP A 89 6.22 -2.27 -0.52
N GLU A 90 4.93 -2.01 -0.64
CA GLU A 90 4.01 -1.93 0.49
C GLU A 90 3.99 -3.25 1.27
N ILE A 91 3.85 -4.37 0.57
CA ILE A 91 3.82 -5.70 1.20
C ILE A 91 5.12 -5.97 1.97
N GLU A 92 6.27 -5.70 1.36
CA GLU A 92 7.56 -5.97 1.98
C GLU A 92 7.82 -5.09 3.20
N GLN A 93 7.31 -3.86 3.21
CA GLN A 93 7.48 -2.94 4.33
C GLN A 93 6.50 -3.22 5.47
N PHE A 94 5.25 -3.54 5.17
CA PHE A 94 4.19 -3.60 6.17
C PHE A 94 3.75 -5.01 6.55
N LEU A 95 4.00 -5.99 5.67
CA LEU A 95 3.68 -7.39 5.89
C LEU A 95 4.88 -8.27 5.49
N PRO A 96 6.05 -8.06 6.08
CA PRO A 96 7.21 -8.89 5.73
C PRO A 96 6.96 -10.37 6.07
N LEU A 97 7.54 -11.25 5.27
CA LEU A 97 7.30 -12.69 5.39
C LEU A 97 7.58 -13.23 6.79
N ASP A 98 8.69 -12.81 7.39
CA ASP A 98 9.06 -13.27 8.73
C ASP A 98 8.04 -12.86 9.80
N ALA A 99 7.45 -11.67 9.66
CA ALA A 99 6.41 -11.21 10.58
C ALA A 99 5.12 -11.99 10.41
N LEU A 100 4.75 -12.33 9.17
CA LEU A 100 3.59 -13.18 8.90
C LEU A 100 3.82 -14.59 9.44
N GLU A 101 5.00 -15.15 9.26
CA GLU A 101 5.35 -16.47 9.79
C GLU A 101 5.31 -16.47 11.32
N ALA A 102 5.84 -15.44 11.97
CA ALA A 102 5.77 -15.31 13.42
C ALA A 102 4.33 -15.25 13.93
N ALA A 103 3.48 -14.49 13.24
CA ALA A 103 2.06 -14.43 13.59
C ALA A 103 1.36 -15.78 13.45
N ALA A 104 1.67 -16.52 12.38
CA ALA A 104 1.12 -17.86 12.17
C ALA A 104 1.55 -18.83 13.27
N HIS A 105 2.79 -18.78 13.71
CA HIS A 105 3.29 -19.60 14.82
C HIS A 105 2.58 -19.29 16.14
N GLU A 106 2.07 -18.08 16.29
CA GLU A 106 1.27 -17.69 17.47
C GLU A 106 -0.21 -18.02 17.30
N GLY A 107 -0.60 -18.69 16.22
CA GLY A 107 -1.97 -19.07 15.97
C GLY A 107 -2.80 -18.04 15.19
N CYS A 108 -2.19 -16.95 14.75
CA CYS A 108 -2.85 -15.91 13.97
C CYS A 108 -2.75 -16.29 12.48
N THR A 109 -3.74 -17.02 11.98
CA THR A 109 -3.71 -17.59 10.61
C THR A 109 -4.83 -17.10 9.71
N GLU A 110 -5.89 -16.51 10.29
CA GLU A 110 -7.02 -16.03 9.51
C GLU A 110 -6.74 -14.64 8.93
N VAL A 111 -7.22 -14.39 7.71
CA VAL A 111 -7.00 -13.12 7.02
C VAL A 111 -7.47 -11.92 7.86
N TRP A 112 -8.67 -12.01 8.45
CA TRP A 112 -9.21 -10.92 9.27
C TRP A 112 -8.36 -10.64 10.50
N ASP A 113 -7.80 -11.68 11.11
CA ASP A 113 -6.98 -11.57 12.31
C ASP A 113 -5.61 -10.98 11.99
N LEU A 114 -5.02 -11.41 10.87
CA LEU A 114 -3.77 -10.82 10.36
C LEU A 114 -3.96 -9.33 10.02
N ALA A 115 -5.07 -8.99 9.36
CA ALA A 115 -5.38 -7.61 9.02
C ALA A 115 -5.47 -6.74 10.28
N GLU A 116 -6.15 -7.22 11.31
CA GLU A 116 -6.27 -6.51 12.57
C GLU A 116 -4.92 -6.37 13.27
N ARG A 117 -4.15 -7.44 13.32
CA ARG A 117 -2.83 -7.45 13.97
C ARG A 117 -1.85 -6.47 13.33
N PHE A 118 -1.84 -6.39 12.00
CA PHE A 118 -0.92 -5.52 11.27
C PHE A 118 -1.48 -4.13 10.96
N GLY A 119 -2.75 -3.88 11.30
CA GLY A 119 -3.36 -2.56 11.06
C GLY A 119 -3.57 -2.25 9.59
N VAL A 120 -3.82 -3.27 8.76
CA VAL A 120 -4.00 -3.15 7.32
C VAL A 120 -5.34 -3.76 6.91
N THR A 121 -5.68 -3.64 5.64
CA THR A 121 -6.91 -4.23 5.11
C THR A 121 -6.75 -5.71 4.82
N GLU A 122 -7.87 -6.44 4.80
CA GLU A 122 -7.86 -7.85 4.41
C GLU A 122 -7.39 -8.04 2.96
N ASP A 123 -7.73 -7.10 2.08
CA ASP A 123 -7.27 -7.16 0.68
C ASP A 123 -5.74 -7.13 0.59
N LEU A 124 -5.09 -6.30 1.39
CA LEU A 124 -3.63 -6.26 1.39
C LEU A 124 -3.04 -7.56 1.94
N VAL A 125 -3.67 -8.13 2.98
CA VAL A 125 -3.23 -9.43 3.51
C VAL A 125 -3.32 -10.51 2.42
N ARG A 126 -4.43 -10.56 1.67
CA ARG A 126 -4.58 -11.53 0.58
C ARG A 126 -3.53 -11.34 -0.51
N LYS A 127 -3.24 -10.10 -0.87
CA LYS A 127 -2.16 -9.79 -1.84
C LYS A 127 -0.80 -10.26 -1.33
N ALA A 128 -0.51 -10.02 -0.06
CA ALA A 128 0.76 -10.45 0.55
C ALA A 128 0.90 -11.96 0.51
N ILE A 129 -0.13 -12.69 0.92
CA ILE A 129 -0.13 -14.15 0.90
C ILE A 129 0.05 -14.66 -0.54
N CYS A 130 -0.67 -14.10 -1.49
CA CYS A 130 -0.55 -14.46 -2.90
C CYS A 130 0.88 -14.22 -3.41
N TRP A 131 1.46 -13.08 -3.09
CA TRP A 131 2.83 -12.74 -3.47
C TRP A 131 3.84 -13.75 -2.93
N TYR A 132 3.76 -14.05 -1.64
CA TYR A 132 4.72 -14.95 -1.01
C TYR A 132 4.54 -16.42 -1.45
N LYS A 133 3.32 -16.85 -1.70
CA LYS A 133 3.04 -18.23 -2.13
C LYS A 133 3.25 -18.48 -3.61
N HIS A 134 2.89 -17.51 -4.46
CA HIS A 134 2.80 -17.71 -5.92
C HIS A 134 3.72 -16.80 -6.72
N GLY A 135 4.34 -15.81 -6.09
CA GLY A 135 5.25 -14.88 -6.77
C GLY A 135 4.54 -13.88 -7.68
N ASN A 136 3.23 -13.70 -7.52
CA ASN A 136 2.44 -12.71 -8.25
C ASN A 136 1.34 -12.15 -7.36
N LEU A 137 0.61 -11.14 -7.86
CA LEU A 137 -0.44 -10.45 -7.14
C LEU A 137 -1.85 -10.75 -7.67
N ALA A 138 -1.98 -11.82 -8.45
CA ALA A 138 -3.24 -12.20 -9.12
C ALA A 138 -4.15 -12.99 -8.16
N VAL A 139 -4.61 -12.33 -7.12
CA VAL A 139 -5.42 -12.93 -6.05
C VAL A 139 -6.63 -13.67 -6.60
N ASP A 140 -7.30 -13.11 -7.60
CA ASP A 140 -8.53 -13.68 -8.17
C ASP A 140 -8.32 -15.03 -8.82
N GLN A 141 -7.08 -15.39 -9.16
CA GLN A 141 -6.79 -16.71 -9.76
C GLN A 141 -6.74 -17.82 -8.70
N TYR A 142 -6.64 -17.49 -7.43
CA TYR A 142 -6.40 -18.47 -6.36
C TYR A 142 -7.49 -18.49 -5.29
N LEU A 143 -8.51 -17.65 -5.43
CA LEU A 143 -9.59 -17.54 -4.46
C LEU A 143 -10.95 -17.87 -5.08
#